data_9df4ab76b453bf9002b7cd3eaff3e9fb
#
_entry.id   9df4ab76b453bf9002b7cd3eaff3e9fb
#
_cell.length_a   1.000
_cell.length_b   1.000
_cell.length_c   1.000
_cell.angle_alpha   90.00
_cell.angle_beta   90.00
_cell.angle_gamma   90.00
#
_symmetry.space_group_name_H-M   'P 1'
#
loop_
_entity.id
_entity.type
_entity.pdbx_description
1 polymer ?
#
loop_
_entity_poly.entity_id
_entity_poly.type
_entity_poly.pdbx_seq_one_letter_code
_entity_poly.pdbx_strand_id
1 'polypeptide(L)'
;MLKNLRLLLIVLFSVATAACSNNTIKKDFSFDNETAKGVLLGSITYDGYYSEYGVYYRNLSGDHSNYVSIGESVSLIPINAFLPAEIEDSGRKGEVFGVDLEPGVYEFHSWKVSSAGISTHPKKMFSLKFEVKPGIATYIGNFNFNQTSSKGLTVTGASVEFSKADRDLKVIQEKYKNITTVSSLDDQYSYNIGENNLSDSEFFLKAFEGAINNQIYLAK
;
A
#
# COMPACT_ATOMS: atom_id res chain seq x y z
N MET A 1 -3.60 -48.73 -6.22
CA MET A 1 -2.97 -47.75 -5.33
C MET A 1 -2.44 -46.50 -6.07
N LEU A 2 -1.72 -46.61 -7.18
CA LEU A 2 -1.18 -45.44 -7.90
C LEU A 2 -2.21 -44.44 -8.46
N LYS A 3 -3.40 -44.92 -8.89
CA LYS A 3 -4.47 -44.05 -9.42
C LYS A 3 -5.03 -43.10 -8.34
N ASN A 4 -5.19 -43.59 -7.14
CA ASN A 4 -5.73 -42.79 -6.03
C ASN A 4 -4.70 -41.76 -5.50
N LEU A 5 -3.40 -42.08 -5.61
CA LEU A 5 -2.32 -41.16 -5.24
C LEU A 5 -2.22 -39.98 -6.23
N ARG A 6 -2.44 -40.23 -7.54
CA ARG A 6 -2.47 -39.17 -8.56
C ARG A 6 -3.67 -38.21 -8.38
N LEU A 7 -4.83 -38.76 -8.02
CA LEU A 7 -6.02 -37.95 -7.75
C LEU A 7 -5.83 -37.06 -6.50
N LEU A 8 -5.20 -37.61 -5.46
CA LEU A 8 -4.88 -36.87 -4.24
C LEU A 8 -3.89 -35.71 -4.50
N LEU A 9 -2.87 -35.95 -5.34
CA LEU A 9 -1.91 -34.90 -5.74
C LEU A 9 -2.55 -33.79 -6.57
N ILE A 10 -3.51 -34.09 -7.44
CA ILE A 10 -4.23 -33.10 -8.25
C ILE A 10 -5.15 -32.26 -7.36
N VAL A 11 -5.81 -32.86 -6.36
CA VAL A 11 -6.66 -32.12 -5.41
C VAL A 11 -5.81 -31.25 -4.47
N LEU A 12 -4.62 -31.70 -4.04
CA LEU A 12 -3.71 -30.88 -3.23
C LEU A 12 -3.15 -29.68 -4.01
N PHE A 13 -2.93 -29.84 -5.33
CA PHE A 13 -2.39 -28.75 -6.16
C PHE A 13 -3.43 -27.68 -6.51
N SER A 14 -4.73 -28.03 -6.48
CA SER A 14 -5.82 -27.08 -6.77
C SER A 14 -6.20 -26.17 -5.59
N VAL A 15 -5.73 -26.44 -4.36
CA VAL A 15 -6.02 -25.63 -3.17
C VAL A 15 -4.97 -24.52 -2.92
N ALA A 16 -3.84 -24.56 -3.65
CA ALA A 16 -2.72 -23.65 -3.41
C ALA A 16 -2.78 -22.30 -4.16
N THR A 17 -3.89 -21.96 -4.84
CA THR A 17 -4.02 -20.69 -5.56
C THR A 17 -5.00 -19.71 -4.91
N ALA A 18 -5.08 -19.70 -3.58
CA ALA A 18 -5.55 -18.50 -2.89
C ALA A 18 -4.40 -17.46 -2.92
N ALA A 19 -4.06 -17.00 -4.13
CA ALA A 19 -3.21 -15.83 -4.29
C ALA A 19 -3.92 -14.67 -3.59
N CYS A 20 -3.27 -14.04 -2.63
CA CYS A 20 -3.63 -12.70 -2.22
C CYS A 20 -3.64 -11.85 -3.49
N SER A 21 -4.81 -11.63 -4.08
CA SER A 21 -4.94 -10.72 -5.21
C SER A 21 -4.76 -9.32 -4.63
N ASN A 22 -3.58 -8.75 -4.83
CA ASN A 22 -3.47 -7.31 -4.75
C ASN A 22 -4.43 -6.77 -5.81
N ASN A 23 -5.53 -6.17 -5.39
CA ASN A 23 -6.56 -5.57 -6.26
C ASN A 23 -6.01 -4.35 -7.04
N THR A 24 -4.69 -4.27 -7.19
CA THR A 24 -4.02 -3.20 -7.92
C THR A 24 -4.26 -3.36 -9.41
N ILE A 25 -4.79 -2.33 -10.05
CA ILE A 25 -5.05 -2.33 -11.48
C ILE A 25 -3.74 -2.28 -12.28
N LYS A 26 -3.75 -2.90 -13.46
CA LYS A 26 -2.63 -2.85 -14.41
C LYS A 26 -2.66 -1.52 -15.18
N LYS A 27 -1.52 -1.16 -15.80
CA LYS A 27 -1.39 0.07 -16.60
C LYS A 27 -2.33 0.13 -17.81
N ASP A 28 -2.71 -1.03 -18.34
CA ASP A 28 -3.64 -1.19 -19.47
C ASP A 28 -5.10 -1.38 -19.04
N PHE A 29 -5.40 -1.24 -17.75
CA PHE A 29 -6.77 -1.33 -17.24
C PHE A 29 -7.71 -0.36 -17.98
N SER A 30 -8.89 -0.85 -18.31
CA SER A 30 -9.99 -0.05 -18.83
C SER A 30 -11.30 -0.54 -18.23
N PHE A 31 -12.24 0.37 -18.04
CA PHE A 31 -13.61 -0.03 -17.73
C PHE A 31 -14.21 -0.71 -18.96
N ASP A 32 -14.81 -1.87 -18.78
CA ASP A 32 -15.70 -2.48 -19.75
C ASP A 32 -17.17 -2.13 -19.43
N ASN A 33 -18.07 -2.39 -20.37
CA ASN A 33 -19.49 -2.08 -20.19
C ASN A 33 -20.19 -2.96 -19.14
N GLU A 34 -19.52 -3.99 -18.63
CA GLU A 34 -20.03 -4.94 -17.63
C GLU A 34 -19.36 -4.72 -16.27
N THR A 35 -18.43 -3.76 -16.16
CA THR A 35 -17.67 -3.53 -14.92
C THR A 35 -18.59 -3.02 -13.82
N ALA A 36 -18.93 -3.90 -12.89
CA ALA A 36 -19.69 -3.55 -11.70
C ALA A 36 -18.83 -2.82 -10.64
N LYS A 37 -17.50 -2.83 -10.81
CA LYS A 37 -16.54 -2.24 -9.87
C LYS A 37 -16.25 -0.78 -10.17
N GLY A 38 -15.71 -0.07 -9.17
CA GLY A 38 -15.10 1.23 -9.34
C GLY A 38 -13.58 1.16 -9.14
N VAL A 39 -12.88 2.22 -9.45
CA VAL A 39 -11.43 2.33 -9.26
C VAL A 39 -11.12 3.45 -8.27
N LEU A 40 -10.36 3.10 -7.24
CA LEU A 40 -9.77 4.03 -6.31
C LEU A 40 -8.38 4.41 -6.83
N LEU A 41 -8.10 5.68 -6.99
CA LEU A 41 -6.81 6.23 -7.39
C LEU A 41 -6.24 7.09 -6.28
N GLY A 42 -4.94 7.01 -6.07
CA GLY A 42 -4.24 7.84 -5.11
C GLY A 42 -2.74 7.78 -5.32
N SER A 43 -2.00 8.43 -4.45
CA SER A 43 -0.55 8.36 -4.42
C SER A 43 -0.02 8.17 -3.01
N ILE A 44 1.18 7.61 -2.93
CA ILE A 44 1.98 7.55 -1.72
C ILE A 44 3.31 8.21 -2.05
N THR A 45 3.71 9.19 -1.24
CA THR A 45 5.01 9.83 -1.34
C THR A 45 5.73 9.77 -0.01
N TYR A 46 7.05 9.79 -0.04
CA TYR A 46 7.89 9.78 1.15
C TYR A 46 9.11 10.67 0.99
N ASP A 47 9.63 11.14 2.09
CA ASP A 47 10.99 11.65 2.22
C ASP A 47 11.85 10.64 3.02
N GLY A 48 13.18 10.81 2.96
CA GLY A 48 14.10 9.97 3.70
C GLY A 48 14.46 8.66 3.00
N TYR A 49 14.65 7.59 3.79
CA TYR A 49 15.18 6.32 3.30
C TYR A 49 14.12 5.50 2.57
N TYR A 50 14.57 4.81 1.50
CA TYR A 50 13.74 3.84 0.80
C TYR A 50 13.28 2.73 1.72
N SER A 51 11.97 2.50 1.77
CA SER A 51 11.30 1.49 2.59
C SER A 51 9.95 1.15 1.96
N GLU A 52 9.23 0.20 2.52
CA GLU A 52 7.83 -0.02 2.17
C GLU A 52 6.96 0.97 2.95
N TYR A 53 6.19 1.76 2.22
CA TYR A 53 5.23 2.73 2.75
C TYR A 53 3.84 2.36 2.27
N GLY A 54 2.86 2.28 3.16
CA GLY A 54 1.53 1.91 2.73
C GLY A 54 0.43 2.22 3.72
N VAL A 55 -0.80 2.07 3.25
CA VAL A 55 -2.01 2.41 3.97
C VAL A 55 -3.00 1.26 3.94
N TYR A 56 -3.68 1.06 5.06
CA TYR A 56 -4.73 0.06 5.22
C TYR A 56 -6.09 0.69 4.98
N TYR A 57 -6.92 -0.01 4.22
CA TYR A 57 -8.31 0.36 3.96
C TYR A 57 -9.24 -0.83 4.12
N ARG A 58 -10.52 -0.54 4.40
CA ARG A 58 -11.56 -1.58 4.53
C ARG A 58 -12.90 -1.05 4.04
N ASN A 59 -13.76 -1.96 3.59
CA ASN A 59 -15.17 -1.69 3.37
C ASN A 59 -15.87 -1.61 4.74
N LEU A 60 -16.72 -0.58 4.95
CA LEU A 60 -17.45 -0.43 6.22
C LEU A 60 -18.56 -1.48 6.44
N SER A 61 -18.93 -2.20 5.38
CA SER A 61 -19.89 -3.32 5.45
C SER A 61 -19.22 -4.68 5.66
N GLY A 62 -17.87 -4.74 5.76
CA GLY A 62 -17.10 -5.97 5.87
C GLY A 62 -15.99 -5.89 6.91
N ASP A 63 -15.47 -7.06 7.32
CA ASP A 63 -14.46 -7.16 8.37
C ASP A 63 -13.02 -7.23 7.84
N HIS A 64 -12.84 -7.32 6.51
CA HIS A 64 -11.51 -7.49 5.92
C HIS A 64 -10.81 -6.15 5.70
N SER A 65 -9.59 -6.05 6.22
CA SER A 65 -8.68 -4.95 5.94
C SER A 65 -7.76 -5.31 4.78
N ASN A 66 -7.66 -4.40 3.82
CA ASN A 66 -6.77 -4.48 2.68
C ASN A 66 -5.61 -3.50 2.84
N TYR A 67 -4.60 -3.64 1.99
CA TYR A 67 -3.38 -2.85 2.07
C TYR A 67 -2.91 -2.44 0.69
N VAL A 68 -2.50 -1.20 0.52
CA VAL A 68 -1.82 -0.70 -0.66
C VAL A 68 -0.52 -0.05 -0.24
N SER A 69 0.57 -0.35 -0.96
CA SER A 69 1.91 0.14 -0.61
C SER A 69 2.75 0.40 -1.84
N ILE A 70 3.81 1.17 -1.62
CA ILE A 70 4.93 1.38 -2.55
C ILE A 70 6.23 1.00 -1.85
N GLY A 71 7.27 0.76 -2.64
CA GLY A 71 8.58 0.38 -2.12
C GLY A 71 8.63 -1.05 -1.59
N GLU A 72 9.71 -1.40 -0.93
CA GLU A 72 9.99 -2.74 -0.42
C GLU A 72 10.55 -2.71 1.00
N SER A 73 10.09 -3.65 1.83
CA SER A 73 10.46 -3.76 3.23
C SER A 73 11.80 -4.46 3.48
N VAL A 74 12.15 -5.42 2.63
CA VAL A 74 13.29 -6.34 2.83
C VAL A 74 14.09 -6.45 1.55
N SER A 75 15.21 -5.72 1.49
CA SER A 75 16.24 -6.01 0.51
C SER A 75 17.59 -5.66 1.10
N LEU A 76 18.52 -6.63 1.13
CA LEU A 76 19.92 -6.39 1.46
C LEU A 76 20.56 -5.41 0.45
N ILE A 77 20.02 -5.38 -0.77
CA ILE A 77 20.37 -4.43 -1.82
C ILE A 77 19.07 -3.98 -2.46
N PRO A 78 18.51 -2.84 -2.06
CA PRO A 78 17.25 -2.34 -2.61
C PRO A 78 17.47 -1.81 -4.03
N ILE A 79 17.52 -2.69 -5.02
CA ILE A 79 17.75 -2.33 -6.43
C ILE A 79 16.71 -1.30 -6.87
N ASN A 80 15.47 -1.45 -6.42
CA ASN A 80 14.37 -0.53 -6.75
C ASN A 80 14.55 0.87 -6.15
N ALA A 81 15.37 1.03 -5.10
CA ALA A 81 15.70 2.36 -4.56
C ALA A 81 16.47 3.25 -5.53
N PHE A 82 17.12 2.65 -6.54
CA PHE A 82 17.88 3.34 -7.58
C PHE A 82 17.10 3.56 -8.88
N LEU A 83 15.88 3.00 -8.97
CA LEU A 83 15.01 3.25 -10.12
C LEU A 83 14.34 4.63 -9.97
N PRO A 84 14.07 5.31 -11.10
CA PRO A 84 13.30 6.55 -11.07
C PRO A 84 11.93 6.30 -10.43
N ALA A 85 11.53 7.14 -9.50
CA ALA A 85 10.19 7.11 -8.95
C ALA A 85 9.20 7.73 -9.97
N GLU A 86 7.92 7.34 -9.91
CA GLU A 86 6.89 7.94 -10.75
C GLU A 86 6.63 9.41 -10.36
N ILE A 87 6.84 9.73 -9.08
CA ILE A 87 6.76 11.07 -8.52
C ILE A 87 8.13 11.42 -7.94
N GLU A 88 8.75 12.47 -8.46
CA GLU A 88 9.93 13.10 -7.87
C GLU A 88 9.68 14.61 -7.78
N ASP A 89 9.54 15.12 -6.58
CA ASP A 89 9.23 16.52 -6.32
C ASP A 89 9.82 16.98 -4.99
N SER A 90 10.60 18.06 -5.03
CA SER A 90 11.11 18.75 -3.83
C SER A 90 11.79 17.82 -2.82
N GLY A 91 12.52 16.80 -3.31
CA GLY A 91 13.21 15.82 -2.47
C GLY A 91 12.34 14.66 -1.99
N ARG A 92 11.07 14.62 -2.39
CA ARG A 92 10.16 13.49 -2.17
C ARG A 92 10.15 12.57 -3.36
N LYS A 93 9.97 11.28 -3.07
CA LYS A 93 9.75 10.22 -4.05
C LYS A 93 8.42 9.55 -3.80
N GLY A 94 7.84 8.93 -4.83
CA GLY A 94 6.59 8.21 -4.67
C GLY A 94 6.06 7.60 -5.94
N GLU A 95 4.88 6.99 -5.79
CA GLU A 95 4.18 6.33 -6.88
C GLU A 95 2.67 6.58 -6.77
N VAL A 96 1.99 6.55 -7.90
CA VAL A 96 0.53 6.50 -7.92
C VAL A 96 0.06 5.04 -7.89
N PHE A 97 -1.05 4.81 -7.23
CA PHE A 97 -1.70 3.50 -7.18
C PHE A 97 -3.14 3.58 -7.71
N GLY A 98 -3.60 2.44 -8.21
CA GLY A 98 -4.99 2.22 -8.57
C GLY A 98 -5.46 0.88 -8.05
N VAL A 99 -6.66 0.83 -7.45
CA VAL A 99 -7.24 -0.39 -6.87
C VAL A 99 -8.67 -0.54 -7.38
N ASP A 100 -9.02 -1.70 -7.94
CA ASP A 100 -10.39 -2.02 -8.31
C ASP A 100 -11.16 -2.54 -7.08
N LEU A 101 -12.31 -1.94 -6.81
CA LEU A 101 -13.11 -2.21 -5.61
C LEU A 101 -14.58 -2.40 -5.97
N GLU A 102 -15.26 -3.25 -5.21
CA GLU A 102 -16.72 -3.33 -5.23
C GLU A 102 -17.32 -1.99 -4.79
N PRO A 103 -18.47 -1.58 -5.35
CA PRO A 103 -19.15 -0.37 -4.92
C PRO A 103 -19.47 -0.39 -3.42
N GLY A 104 -19.30 0.74 -2.75
CA GLY A 104 -19.56 0.84 -1.33
C GLY A 104 -18.82 1.97 -0.63
N VAL A 105 -19.01 2.06 0.67
CA VAL A 105 -18.32 3.02 1.53
C VAL A 105 -17.14 2.35 2.20
N TYR A 106 -15.99 2.96 2.05
CA TYR A 106 -14.71 2.50 2.57
C TYR A 106 -14.12 3.54 3.53
N GLU A 107 -13.12 3.11 4.29
CA GLU A 107 -12.26 4.02 5.04
C GLU A 107 -10.81 3.57 4.99
N PHE A 108 -9.88 4.52 4.91
CA PHE A 108 -8.51 4.32 5.35
C PHE A 108 -8.47 4.48 6.87
N HIS A 109 -7.77 3.56 7.56
CA HIS A 109 -7.82 3.51 9.02
C HIS A 109 -6.47 3.38 9.69
N SER A 110 -5.43 3.03 8.95
CA SER A 110 -4.07 2.89 9.47
C SER A 110 -3.04 3.05 8.35
N TRP A 111 -1.80 3.26 8.72
CA TRP A 111 -0.65 3.23 7.81
C TRP A 111 0.44 2.32 8.39
N LYS A 112 1.39 1.95 7.54
CA LYS A 112 2.57 1.16 7.91
C LYS A 112 3.79 1.69 7.17
N VAL A 113 4.91 1.81 7.88
CA VAL A 113 6.25 1.87 7.28
C VAL A 113 6.97 0.60 7.68
N SER A 114 7.51 -0.12 6.70
CA SER A 114 8.26 -1.36 6.94
C SER A 114 9.66 -1.22 6.37
N SER A 115 10.66 -1.33 7.24
CA SER A 115 12.07 -1.07 6.91
C SER A 115 12.94 -2.11 7.60
N ALA A 116 13.74 -2.85 6.81
CA ALA A 116 14.65 -3.88 7.32
C ALA A 116 13.98 -4.90 8.27
N GLY A 117 12.72 -5.29 7.97
CA GLY A 117 11.95 -6.24 8.78
C GLY A 117 11.29 -5.64 10.03
N ILE A 118 11.47 -4.36 10.28
CA ILE A 118 10.84 -3.62 11.39
C ILE A 118 9.68 -2.81 10.85
N SER A 119 8.53 -2.86 11.53
CA SER A 119 7.34 -2.11 11.13
C SER A 119 6.91 -1.10 12.18
N THR A 120 6.54 0.08 11.69
CA THR A 120 5.96 1.19 12.47
C THR A 120 4.56 1.49 11.98
N HIS A 121 3.64 1.73 12.90
CA HIS A 121 2.22 2.04 12.65
C HIS A 121 1.84 3.29 13.44
N PRO A 122 0.72 3.97 13.12
CA PRO A 122 0.27 5.12 13.90
C PRO A 122 -0.09 4.71 15.33
N LYS A 123 0.15 5.57 16.30
CA LYS A 123 -0.25 5.35 17.71
C LYS A 123 -1.77 5.23 17.89
N LYS A 124 -2.53 5.90 17.02
CA LYS A 124 -3.99 5.87 17.02
C LYS A 124 -4.48 5.65 15.60
N MET A 125 -5.48 4.81 15.45
CA MET A 125 -6.18 4.66 14.19
C MET A 125 -6.94 5.94 13.85
N PHE A 126 -7.09 6.21 12.56
CA PHE A 126 -7.88 7.32 12.01
C PHE A 126 -9.03 6.77 11.17
N SER A 127 -9.89 7.63 10.65
CA SER A 127 -10.94 7.26 9.70
C SER A 127 -11.01 8.33 8.62
N LEU A 128 -10.59 7.98 7.42
CA LEU A 128 -10.71 8.79 6.21
C LEU A 128 -11.64 8.05 5.26
N LYS A 129 -12.91 8.46 5.23
CA LYS A 129 -13.96 7.79 4.46
C LYS A 129 -13.96 8.22 3.00
N PHE A 130 -14.30 7.28 2.12
CA PHE A 130 -14.52 7.53 0.69
C PHE A 130 -15.59 6.58 0.15
N GLU A 131 -16.23 6.97 -0.96
CA GLU A 131 -17.22 6.15 -1.65
C GLU A 131 -16.66 5.66 -2.98
N VAL A 132 -16.88 4.38 -3.27
CA VAL A 132 -16.58 3.75 -4.55
C VAL A 132 -17.87 3.54 -5.31
N LYS A 133 -17.96 4.07 -6.54
CA LYS A 133 -19.11 3.95 -7.44
C LYS A 133 -18.78 3.09 -8.65
N PRO A 134 -19.75 2.30 -9.18
CA PRO A 134 -19.50 1.45 -10.34
C PRO A 134 -19.08 2.28 -11.56
N GLY A 135 -18.08 1.79 -12.30
CA GLY A 135 -17.61 2.42 -13.53
C GLY A 135 -16.93 3.78 -13.38
N ILE A 136 -16.64 4.20 -12.14
CA ILE A 136 -16.03 5.50 -11.86
C ILE A 136 -14.64 5.30 -11.26
N ALA A 137 -13.64 6.01 -11.82
CA ALA A 137 -12.34 6.19 -11.20
C ALA A 137 -12.36 7.44 -10.31
N THR A 138 -12.04 7.28 -9.03
CA THR A 138 -12.04 8.37 -8.05
C THR A 138 -10.64 8.59 -7.51
N TYR A 139 -10.09 9.79 -7.72
CA TYR A 139 -8.85 10.22 -7.07
C TYR A 139 -9.16 10.75 -5.68
N ILE A 140 -8.52 10.16 -4.68
CA ILE A 140 -8.74 10.51 -3.29
C ILE A 140 -7.71 11.50 -2.74
N GLY A 141 -6.46 11.42 -3.17
CA GLY A 141 -5.37 12.27 -2.66
C GLY A 141 -4.05 11.52 -2.52
N ASN A 142 -3.13 12.15 -1.81
CA ASN A 142 -1.76 11.73 -1.55
C ASN A 142 -1.54 11.47 -0.05
N PHE A 143 -0.93 10.34 0.27
CA PHE A 143 -0.40 10.03 1.58
C PHE A 143 1.08 10.41 1.63
N ASN A 144 1.40 11.50 2.31
CA ASN A 144 2.76 12.01 2.47
C ASN A 144 3.39 11.43 3.73
N PHE A 145 4.35 10.53 3.58
CA PHE A 145 5.14 10.01 4.68
C PHE A 145 6.37 10.88 4.91
N ASN A 146 6.43 11.51 6.09
CA ASN A 146 7.59 12.29 6.55
C ASN A 146 8.38 11.42 7.53
N GLN A 147 9.63 11.10 7.19
CA GLN A 147 10.51 10.38 8.11
C GLN A 147 10.86 11.26 9.30
N THR A 148 10.56 10.80 10.51
CA THR A 148 10.81 11.53 11.76
C THR A 148 11.98 10.96 12.55
N SER A 149 12.30 9.68 12.37
CA SER A 149 13.48 9.04 12.97
C SER A 149 13.99 7.85 12.16
N SER A 150 15.28 7.51 12.38
CA SER A 150 15.91 6.33 11.80
C SER A 150 17.04 5.80 12.68
N LYS A 151 17.39 4.52 12.48
CA LYS A 151 18.57 3.88 13.04
C LYS A 151 19.39 3.30 11.89
N GLY A 152 20.51 3.95 11.57
CA GLY A 152 21.20 3.71 10.30
C GLY A 152 20.26 4.00 9.12
N LEU A 153 20.10 3.05 8.21
CA LEU A 153 19.19 3.15 7.07
C LEU A 153 17.77 2.64 7.37
N THR A 154 17.51 2.17 8.58
CA THR A 154 16.19 1.66 8.98
C THR A 154 15.32 2.79 9.47
N VAL A 155 14.19 3.02 8.79
CA VAL A 155 13.17 3.99 9.24
C VAL A 155 12.51 3.47 10.51
N THR A 156 12.57 4.24 11.58
CA THR A 156 12.01 3.88 12.89
C THR A 156 10.87 4.79 13.32
N GLY A 157 10.61 5.85 12.56
CA GLY A 157 9.51 6.76 12.81
C GLY A 157 9.05 7.51 11.58
N ALA A 158 7.77 7.77 11.54
CA ALA A 158 7.13 8.56 10.50
C ALA A 158 5.96 9.37 11.07
N SER A 159 5.68 10.51 10.45
CA SER A 159 4.40 11.19 10.51
C SER A 159 3.78 11.19 9.12
N VAL A 160 2.46 11.08 9.03
CA VAL A 160 1.77 10.98 7.74
C VAL A 160 0.73 12.08 7.62
N GLU A 161 0.80 12.80 6.52
CA GLU A 161 -0.18 13.81 6.13
C GLU A 161 -0.93 13.31 4.90
N PHE A 162 -2.23 13.54 4.89
CA PHE A 162 -3.08 13.31 3.74
C PHE A 162 -3.48 14.64 3.11
N SER A 163 -3.26 14.80 1.81
CA SER A 163 -3.59 16.01 1.06
C SER A 163 -3.88 15.70 -0.39
N LYS A 164 -4.47 16.66 -1.12
CA LYS A 164 -4.52 16.57 -2.59
C LYS A 164 -3.26 17.17 -3.21
N ALA A 165 -2.86 16.61 -4.34
CA ALA A 165 -1.75 17.12 -5.12
C ALA A 165 -2.10 17.07 -6.62
N ASP A 166 -2.20 18.24 -7.26
CA ASP A 166 -2.57 18.37 -8.68
C ASP A 166 -1.60 17.63 -9.62
N ARG A 167 -0.31 17.51 -9.22
CA ARG A 167 0.68 16.74 -9.96
C ARG A 167 0.30 15.28 -10.15
N ASP A 168 -0.41 14.69 -9.16
CA ASP A 168 -0.74 13.27 -9.15
C ASP A 168 -1.69 12.91 -10.30
N LEU A 169 -2.63 13.80 -10.61
CA LEU A 169 -3.57 13.58 -11.73
C LEU A 169 -2.84 13.42 -13.06
N LYS A 170 -1.76 14.18 -13.27
CA LYS A 170 -0.92 14.05 -14.47
C LYS A 170 -0.22 12.68 -14.50
N VAL A 171 0.39 12.27 -13.40
CA VAL A 171 1.08 10.97 -13.29
C VAL A 171 0.09 9.81 -13.45
N ILE A 172 -1.11 9.93 -12.85
CA ILE A 172 -2.20 8.96 -13.01
C ILE A 172 -2.59 8.81 -14.48
N GLN A 173 -2.79 9.91 -15.20
CA GLN A 173 -3.15 9.89 -16.61
C GLN A 173 -2.04 9.30 -17.50
N GLU A 174 -0.78 9.54 -17.17
CA GLU A 174 0.37 8.96 -17.87
C GLU A 174 0.48 7.45 -17.61
N LYS A 175 0.18 6.98 -16.39
CA LYS A 175 0.26 5.57 -15.99
C LYS A 175 -0.94 4.75 -16.47
N TYR A 176 -2.16 5.28 -16.31
CA TYR A 176 -3.43 4.61 -16.59
C TYR A 176 -4.15 5.26 -17.77
N LYS A 177 -3.56 5.18 -18.96
CA LYS A 177 -3.98 5.90 -20.17
C LYS A 177 -5.41 5.64 -20.62
N ASN A 178 -5.98 4.49 -20.27
CA ASN A 178 -7.33 4.11 -20.64
C ASN A 178 -8.40 4.64 -19.65
N ILE A 179 -7.98 5.21 -18.53
CA ILE A 179 -8.89 5.90 -17.59
C ILE A 179 -8.98 7.36 -18.02
N THR A 180 -9.98 7.68 -18.83
CA THR A 180 -10.13 9.01 -19.43
C THR A 180 -10.83 10.02 -18.55
N THR A 181 -11.62 9.55 -17.57
CA THR A 181 -12.37 10.40 -16.64
C THR A 181 -12.08 10.01 -15.22
N VAL A 182 -11.57 10.95 -14.45
CA VAL A 182 -11.28 10.79 -13.03
C VAL A 182 -12.12 11.79 -12.25
N SER A 183 -12.96 11.28 -11.36
CA SER A 183 -13.65 12.08 -10.35
C SER A 183 -12.67 12.39 -9.21
N SER A 184 -12.76 13.56 -8.63
CA SER A 184 -11.99 13.94 -7.43
C SER A 184 -12.94 14.21 -6.28
N LEU A 185 -12.60 13.83 -5.07
CA LEU A 185 -13.33 14.28 -3.89
C LEU A 185 -13.21 15.80 -3.76
N ASP A 186 -14.30 16.49 -3.43
CA ASP A 186 -14.36 17.97 -3.45
C ASP A 186 -13.54 18.65 -2.34
N ASP A 187 -13.11 17.94 -1.33
CA ASP A 187 -12.45 18.53 -0.16
C ASP A 187 -10.96 18.82 -0.41
N GLN A 188 -10.57 20.08 -0.20
CA GLN A 188 -9.19 20.58 -0.29
C GLN A 188 -8.48 20.57 1.08
N TYR A 189 -8.69 19.57 1.90
CA TYR A 189 -8.10 19.57 3.24
C TYR A 189 -6.82 18.74 3.30
N SER A 190 -5.85 19.27 4.05
CA SER A 190 -4.70 18.50 4.52
C SER A 190 -4.98 18.00 5.93
N TYR A 191 -4.77 16.72 6.17
CA TYR A 191 -4.95 16.10 7.48
C TYR A 191 -3.67 15.44 7.93
N ASN A 192 -3.26 15.69 9.18
CA ASN A 192 -2.31 14.82 9.83
C ASN A 192 -3.05 13.55 10.27
N ILE A 193 -2.66 12.41 9.73
CA ILE A 193 -3.25 11.11 10.02
C ILE A 193 -2.40 10.27 10.98
N GLY A 194 -1.59 10.94 11.77
CA GLY A 194 -0.86 10.35 12.89
C GLY A 194 0.64 10.21 12.66
N GLU A 195 1.30 9.98 13.77
CA GLU A 195 2.74 9.80 13.86
C GLU A 195 3.08 8.65 14.79
N ASN A 196 4.24 8.07 14.62
CA ASN A 196 4.87 7.18 15.58
C ASN A 196 6.38 7.16 15.39
N ASN A 197 7.09 7.11 16.52
CA ASN A 197 8.52 6.88 16.60
C ASN A 197 8.75 5.72 17.56
N LEU A 198 9.49 4.71 17.12
CA LEU A 198 9.88 3.60 17.99
C LEU A 198 10.94 4.09 18.99
N SER A 199 10.73 3.80 20.25
CA SER A 199 11.77 3.92 21.28
C SER A 199 12.91 2.94 21.02
N ASP A 200 14.05 3.14 21.64
CA ASP A 200 15.20 2.22 21.51
C ASP A 200 14.83 0.80 21.92
N SER A 201 14.08 0.64 23.02
CA SER A 201 13.63 -0.67 23.49
C SER A 201 12.68 -1.35 22.51
N GLU A 202 11.73 -0.63 21.91
CA GLU A 202 10.84 -1.18 20.90
C GLU A 202 11.60 -1.56 19.62
N PHE A 203 12.57 -0.75 19.20
CA PHE A 203 13.42 -1.06 18.06
C PHE A 203 14.19 -2.36 18.29
N PHE A 204 14.89 -2.50 19.42
CA PHE A 204 15.65 -3.72 19.72
C PHE A 204 14.77 -4.95 19.87
N LEU A 205 13.59 -4.82 20.48
CA LEU A 205 12.64 -5.92 20.60
C LEU A 205 12.20 -6.41 19.23
N LYS A 206 11.75 -5.52 18.35
CA LYS A 206 11.31 -5.85 16.99
C LYS A 206 12.44 -6.41 16.12
N ALA A 207 13.66 -5.89 16.24
CA ALA A 207 14.82 -6.42 15.54
C ALA A 207 15.15 -7.86 15.98
N PHE A 208 15.02 -8.16 17.28
CA PHE A 208 15.22 -9.48 17.84
C PHE A 208 14.14 -10.47 17.39
N GLU A 209 12.87 -10.08 17.42
CA GLU A 209 11.75 -10.87 16.91
C GLU A 209 11.90 -11.17 15.41
N GLY A 210 12.31 -10.17 14.62
CA GLY A 210 12.59 -10.34 13.20
C GLY A 210 13.72 -11.35 12.93
N ALA A 211 14.79 -11.31 13.72
CA ALA A 211 15.90 -12.25 13.61
C ALA A 211 15.48 -13.69 13.94
N ILE A 212 14.65 -13.89 14.98
CA ILE A 212 14.13 -15.21 15.35
C ILE A 212 13.22 -15.76 14.25
N ASN A 213 12.29 -14.95 13.74
CA ASN A 213 11.35 -15.38 12.71
C ASN A 213 12.08 -15.77 11.41
N ASN A 214 13.12 -15.05 11.01
CA ASN A 214 13.95 -15.41 9.86
C ASN A 214 14.71 -16.73 10.07
N GLN A 215 15.19 -17.03 11.28
CA GLN A 215 15.85 -18.31 11.57
C GLN A 215 14.88 -19.49 11.50
N ILE A 216 13.64 -19.32 11.94
CA ILE A 216 12.61 -20.37 11.87
C ILE A 216 12.24 -20.66 10.40
N TYR A 217 12.25 -19.67 9.51
CA TYR A 217 12.00 -19.86 8.08
C TYR A 217 13.12 -20.60 7.36
N LEU A 218 14.38 -20.40 7.78
CA LEU A 218 15.54 -21.06 7.17
C LEU A 218 15.75 -22.50 7.69
N ALA A 219 15.07 -22.89 8.77
CA ALA A 219 15.18 -24.24 9.39
C ALA A 219 14.07 -25.21 8.92
N LYS A 220 13.18 -24.80 8.03
CA LYS A 220 12.13 -25.62 7.37
C LYS A 220 12.47 -25.87 5.92
#